data_a5bb68025f1074cb852ac8c8159cb947
#
_entry.id   a5bb68025f1074cb852ac8c8159cb947
#
_cell.length_a   1.000
_cell.length_b   1.000
_cell.length_c   1.000
_cell.angle_alpha   90.00
_cell.angle_beta   90.00
_cell.angle_gamma   90.00
#
_symmetry.space_group_name_H-M   'P 1'
#
loop_
_entity.id
_entity.type
_entity.pdbx_description
1 polymer ?
#
loop_
_entity_poly.entity_id
_entity_poly.type
_entity_poly.pdbx_seq_one_letter_code
_entity_poly.pdbx_strand_id
1 'polypeptide(L)'
;FVDRDNDIWMYSPFGIWVYSPEQKKWLSWLTNIIKRRSHNMVRAVSQDKQGRIWIGTDQDGIDILDKKTGEVRQLRNKAGDERSLQNNTVMVLYEDSSETMWVGTYKKGISYFNECAFKFGAEYMGDISCIEEDKEGYVWLGINDVGIIYWNSVTGNRAAFPQKGTDKLITDAIVCILKASDGKLWIGTLGGGLIRYDNGRIIHY
;
A
#
# COMPACT_ATOMS: atom_id res chain seq x y z
N PHE A 1 -3.95 -2.17 -11.09
CA PHE A 1 -3.06 -1.03 -11.05
C PHE A 1 -2.75 -0.56 -12.47
N VAL A 2 -2.69 0.74 -12.69
CA VAL A 2 -2.26 1.35 -13.96
C VAL A 2 -1.02 2.19 -13.67
N ASP A 3 0.06 1.94 -14.41
CA ASP A 3 1.29 2.70 -14.25
C ASP A 3 1.31 3.99 -15.09
N ARG A 4 2.36 4.81 -14.97
CA ARG A 4 2.48 6.10 -15.67
C ARG A 4 2.65 5.99 -17.18
N ASP A 5 3.00 4.80 -17.69
CA ASP A 5 3.03 4.51 -19.13
C ASP A 5 1.66 4.04 -19.64
N ASN A 6 0.63 4.11 -18.78
CA ASN A 6 -0.72 3.57 -18.98
C ASN A 6 -0.76 2.05 -19.18
N ASP A 7 0.27 1.31 -18.80
CA ASP A 7 0.23 -0.13 -18.82
C ASP A 7 -0.62 -0.66 -17.65
N ILE A 8 -1.46 -1.65 -17.92
CA ILE A 8 -2.41 -2.22 -16.96
C ILE A 8 -1.79 -3.46 -16.33
N TRP A 9 -1.58 -3.41 -15.02
CA TRP A 9 -1.05 -4.50 -14.20
C TRP A 9 -2.20 -5.24 -13.54
N MET A 10 -2.39 -6.49 -13.93
CA MET A 10 -3.40 -7.39 -13.35
C MET A 10 -2.69 -8.47 -12.58
N TYR A 11 -3.10 -8.68 -11.34
CA TYR A 11 -2.51 -9.70 -10.48
C TYR A 11 -3.58 -10.43 -9.67
N SER A 12 -3.30 -11.67 -9.37
CA SER A 12 -4.16 -12.57 -8.61
C SER A 12 -3.30 -13.62 -7.89
N PRO A 13 -3.90 -14.50 -7.06
CA PRO A 13 -3.20 -15.65 -6.51
C PRO A 13 -2.50 -16.55 -7.55
N PHE A 14 -2.91 -16.47 -8.81
CA PHE A 14 -2.41 -17.34 -9.88
C PHE A 14 -1.32 -16.67 -10.74
N GLY A 15 -1.00 -15.41 -10.51
CA GLY A 15 0.07 -14.72 -11.23
C GLY A 15 -0.15 -13.23 -11.46
N ILE A 16 0.72 -12.67 -12.27
CA ILE A 16 0.72 -11.28 -12.70
C ILE A 16 0.81 -11.21 -14.22
N TRP A 17 0.08 -10.25 -14.80
CA TRP A 17 0.04 -10.00 -16.24
C TRP A 17 0.08 -8.50 -16.47
N VAL A 18 0.73 -8.09 -17.55
CA VAL A 18 0.83 -6.68 -17.93
C VAL A 18 0.34 -6.50 -19.36
N TYR A 19 -0.64 -5.64 -19.55
CA TYR A 19 -1.19 -5.29 -20.85
C TYR A 19 -0.89 -3.83 -21.16
N SER A 20 -0.36 -3.56 -22.36
CA SER A 20 -0.15 -2.21 -22.86
C SER A 20 -1.28 -1.82 -23.82
N PRO A 21 -2.17 -0.89 -23.45
CA PRO A 21 -3.21 -0.39 -24.33
C PRO A 21 -2.65 0.35 -25.56
N GLU A 22 -1.55 1.07 -25.39
CA GLU A 22 -0.88 1.80 -26.48
C GLU A 22 -0.37 0.83 -27.55
N GLN A 23 0.31 -0.25 -27.13
CA GLN A 23 0.86 -1.27 -28.03
C GLN A 23 -0.17 -2.34 -28.40
N LYS A 24 -1.37 -2.32 -27.79
CA LYS A 24 -2.45 -3.30 -27.94
C LYS A 24 -1.98 -4.76 -27.76
N LYS A 25 -1.06 -4.98 -26.80
CA LYS A 25 -0.48 -6.31 -26.57
C LYS A 25 -0.13 -6.58 -25.10
N TRP A 26 0.00 -7.85 -24.78
CA TRP A 26 0.53 -8.32 -23.50
C TRP A 26 2.06 -8.17 -23.47
N LEU A 27 2.57 -7.56 -22.40
CA LEU A 27 4.01 -7.42 -22.17
C LEU A 27 4.58 -8.68 -21.49
N SER A 28 4.58 -9.78 -22.22
CA SER A 28 4.97 -11.10 -21.69
C SER A 28 6.39 -11.14 -21.13
N TRP A 29 7.28 -10.29 -21.61
CA TRP A 29 8.65 -10.20 -21.11
C TRP A 29 8.69 -9.71 -19.64
N LEU A 30 7.86 -8.73 -19.25
CA LEU A 30 7.71 -8.28 -17.86
C LEU A 30 7.15 -9.39 -16.98
N THR A 31 6.07 -10.03 -17.44
CA THR A 31 5.47 -11.17 -16.74
C THR A 31 6.50 -12.29 -16.50
N ASN A 32 7.35 -12.60 -17.49
CA ASN A 32 8.36 -13.64 -17.39
C ASN A 32 9.49 -13.27 -16.42
N ILE A 33 9.92 -12.00 -16.37
CA ILE A 33 10.92 -11.55 -15.40
C ILE A 33 10.41 -11.78 -13.98
N ILE A 34 9.17 -11.38 -13.70
CA ILE A 34 8.58 -11.50 -12.37
C ILE A 34 8.39 -12.97 -11.98
N LYS A 35 7.84 -13.80 -12.88
CA LYS A 35 7.63 -15.23 -12.64
C LYS A 35 8.91 -16.02 -12.37
N ARG A 36 10.04 -15.60 -12.91
CA ARG A 36 11.33 -16.25 -12.64
C ARG A 36 11.89 -15.93 -11.25
N ARG A 37 11.45 -14.85 -10.65
CA ARG A 37 11.98 -14.34 -9.39
C ARG A 37 11.07 -14.64 -8.19
N SER A 38 9.78 -14.45 -8.35
CA SER A 38 8.81 -14.71 -7.30
C SER A 38 7.90 -15.88 -7.70
N HIS A 39 7.90 -16.92 -6.90
CA HIS A 39 7.00 -18.07 -7.04
C HIS A 39 5.73 -17.87 -6.22
N ASN A 40 5.66 -16.78 -5.46
CA ASN A 40 4.58 -16.50 -4.53
C ASN A 40 3.54 -15.54 -5.11
N MET A 41 2.37 -15.57 -4.52
CA MET A 41 1.24 -14.73 -4.86
C MET A 41 1.60 -13.24 -4.78
N VAL A 42 1.30 -12.49 -5.82
CA VAL A 42 1.38 -11.02 -5.82
C VAL A 42 0.15 -10.47 -5.08
N ARG A 43 0.38 -9.61 -4.11
CA ARG A 43 -0.67 -8.97 -3.30
C ARG A 43 -0.84 -7.49 -3.58
N ALA A 44 0.25 -6.80 -3.92
CA ALA A 44 0.23 -5.36 -4.16
C ALA A 44 1.19 -4.98 -5.27
N VAL A 45 0.80 -3.96 -6.05
CA VAL A 45 1.67 -3.33 -7.07
C VAL A 45 1.54 -1.83 -6.91
N SER A 46 2.67 -1.13 -6.94
CA SER A 46 2.77 0.32 -6.93
C SER A 46 3.89 0.78 -7.85
N GLN A 47 3.92 2.06 -8.21
CA GLN A 47 5.02 2.66 -8.98
C GLN A 47 5.57 3.87 -8.23
N ASP A 48 6.89 3.93 -8.06
CA ASP A 48 7.54 5.07 -7.43
C ASP A 48 7.79 6.22 -8.42
N LYS A 49 8.15 7.39 -7.90
CA LYS A 49 8.41 8.58 -8.72
C LYS A 49 9.56 8.41 -9.70
N GLN A 50 10.49 7.49 -9.45
CA GLN A 50 11.55 7.12 -10.38
C GLN A 50 11.05 6.23 -11.52
N GLY A 51 9.79 5.78 -11.46
CA GLY A 51 9.16 4.93 -12.48
C GLY A 51 9.40 3.43 -12.26
N ARG A 52 10.02 3.03 -11.16
CA ARG A 52 10.22 1.61 -10.83
C ARG A 52 8.91 1.02 -10.31
N ILE A 53 8.68 -0.24 -10.65
CA ILE A 53 7.49 -0.98 -10.21
C ILE A 53 7.84 -1.78 -8.95
N TRP A 54 7.10 -1.55 -7.89
CA TRP A 54 7.19 -2.26 -6.63
C TRP A 54 6.12 -3.34 -6.59
N ILE A 55 6.54 -4.58 -6.35
CA ILE A 55 5.68 -5.77 -6.37
C ILE A 55 5.77 -6.43 -5.02
N GLY A 56 4.73 -6.28 -4.23
CA GLY A 56 4.59 -6.91 -2.92
C GLY A 56 4.03 -8.33 -3.04
N THR A 57 4.63 -9.27 -2.36
CA THR A 57 4.32 -10.70 -2.46
C THR A 57 3.87 -11.29 -1.13
N ASP A 58 3.29 -12.48 -1.20
CA ASP A 58 3.04 -13.32 -0.04
C ASP A 58 4.28 -14.16 0.25
N GLN A 59 5.02 -13.84 1.32
CA GLN A 59 6.21 -14.52 1.85
C GLN A 59 7.55 -14.26 1.16
N ASP A 60 7.62 -13.60 -0.03
CA ASP A 60 8.90 -13.30 -0.71
C ASP A 60 9.36 -11.83 -0.56
N GLY A 61 8.62 -11.01 0.19
CA GLY A 61 8.94 -9.60 0.35
C GLY A 61 8.53 -8.76 -0.86
N ILE A 62 9.43 -7.88 -1.32
CA ILE A 62 9.18 -6.92 -2.39
C ILE A 62 10.21 -7.09 -3.49
N ASP A 63 9.74 -7.19 -4.73
CA ASP A 63 10.55 -7.04 -5.92
C ASP A 63 10.38 -5.62 -6.48
N ILE A 64 11.49 -4.92 -6.71
CA ILE A 64 11.52 -3.59 -7.34
C ILE A 64 12.07 -3.76 -8.74
N LEU A 65 11.21 -3.58 -9.74
CA LEU A 65 11.53 -3.74 -11.15
C LEU A 65 11.74 -2.40 -11.82
N ASP A 66 12.90 -2.21 -12.43
CA ASP A 66 13.10 -1.15 -13.42
C ASP A 66 12.59 -1.63 -14.78
N LYS A 67 11.51 -1.02 -15.29
CA LYS A 67 10.92 -1.37 -16.59
C LYS A 67 11.85 -1.09 -17.77
N LYS A 68 12.80 -0.17 -17.65
CA LYS A 68 13.69 0.24 -18.74
C LYS A 68 14.84 -0.75 -18.91
N THR A 69 15.42 -1.18 -17.81
CA THR A 69 16.58 -2.08 -17.81
C THR A 69 16.19 -3.54 -17.66
N GLY A 70 15.03 -3.82 -17.10
CA GLY A 70 14.59 -5.15 -16.70
C GLY A 70 15.28 -5.65 -15.42
N GLU A 71 16.04 -4.80 -14.75
CA GLU A 71 16.69 -5.15 -13.49
C GLU A 71 15.65 -5.27 -12.38
N VAL A 72 15.86 -6.26 -11.51
CA VAL A 72 15.02 -6.48 -10.33
C VAL A 72 15.88 -6.50 -9.09
N ARG A 73 15.59 -5.58 -8.16
CA ARG A 73 16.12 -5.57 -6.80
C ARG A 73 15.09 -6.18 -5.85
N GLN A 74 15.56 -6.98 -4.90
CA GLN A 74 14.69 -7.62 -3.92
C GLN A 74 14.92 -7.08 -2.52
N LEU A 75 13.82 -6.77 -1.83
CA LEU A 75 13.81 -6.38 -0.41
C LEU A 75 13.10 -7.46 0.40
N ARG A 76 13.78 -7.96 1.42
CA ARG A 76 13.26 -9.02 2.32
C ARG A 76 13.52 -8.69 3.78
N ASN A 77 12.74 -9.32 4.63
CA ASN A 77 13.04 -9.37 6.04
C ASN A 77 14.38 -10.10 6.26
N LYS A 78 15.21 -9.53 7.12
CA LYS A 78 16.45 -10.14 7.61
C LYS A 78 16.38 -10.20 9.12
N ALA A 79 16.40 -11.41 9.67
CA ALA A 79 16.37 -11.61 11.10
C ALA A 79 17.52 -10.84 11.79
N GLY A 80 17.21 -10.03 12.79
CA GLY A 80 18.17 -9.22 13.53
C GLY A 80 18.58 -7.90 12.83
N ASP A 81 18.04 -7.59 11.66
CA ASP A 81 18.27 -6.31 10.99
C ASP A 81 16.99 -5.46 11.03
N GLU A 82 16.89 -4.55 11.99
CA GLU A 82 15.75 -3.63 12.16
C GLU A 82 15.56 -2.67 10.98
N ARG A 83 16.56 -2.55 10.10
CA ARG A 83 16.48 -1.74 8.87
C ARG A 83 15.97 -2.53 7.68
N SER A 84 15.62 -3.80 7.85
CA SER A 84 15.01 -4.62 6.83
C SER A 84 13.49 -4.56 6.89
N LEU A 85 12.83 -5.10 5.86
CA LEU A 85 11.39 -5.26 5.86
C LEU A 85 10.93 -6.08 7.08
N GLN A 86 9.87 -5.64 7.78
CA GLN A 86 9.45 -6.29 9.03
C GLN A 86 8.81 -7.66 8.83
N ASN A 87 8.18 -7.90 7.66
CA ASN A 87 7.62 -9.18 7.28
C ASN A 87 7.66 -9.33 5.76
N ASN A 88 7.94 -10.54 5.26
CA ASN A 88 7.95 -10.84 3.83
C ASN A 88 6.55 -10.96 3.21
N THR A 89 5.48 -11.01 3.99
CA THR A 89 4.12 -10.94 3.48
C THR A 89 3.67 -9.48 3.43
N VAL A 90 3.65 -8.93 2.23
CA VAL A 90 3.30 -7.54 1.93
C VAL A 90 1.84 -7.46 1.52
N MET A 91 1.05 -6.67 2.24
CA MET A 91 -0.39 -6.53 2.00
C MET A 91 -0.72 -5.34 1.09
N VAL A 92 -0.01 -4.24 1.25
CA VAL A 92 -0.25 -3.00 0.53
C VAL A 92 1.04 -2.21 0.34
N LEU A 93 1.13 -1.49 -0.77
CA LEU A 93 2.21 -0.59 -1.14
C LEU A 93 1.63 0.76 -1.52
N TYR A 94 2.19 1.84 -1.00
CA TYR A 94 1.77 3.21 -1.32
C TYR A 94 2.97 4.15 -1.29
N GLU A 95 3.17 4.95 -2.34
CA GLU A 95 4.16 6.04 -2.33
C GLU A 95 3.46 7.35 -2.04
N ASP A 96 3.90 8.05 -0.99
CA ASP A 96 3.38 9.36 -0.65
C ASP A 96 4.01 10.50 -1.47
N SER A 97 3.50 11.72 -1.29
CA SER A 97 3.99 12.91 -1.99
C SER A 97 5.44 13.27 -1.65
N SER A 98 5.95 12.78 -0.51
CA SER A 98 7.33 12.96 -0.06
C SER A 98 8.30 11.88 -0.58
N GLU A 99 7.86 11.05 -1.55
CA GLU A 99 8.63 9.94 -2.12
C GLU A 99 8.97 8.83 -1.09
N THR A 100 8.17 8.72 -0.04
CA THR A 100 8.28 7.63 0.91
C THR A 100 7.38 6.48 0.48
N MET A 101 7.98 5.30 0.25
CA MET A 101 7.23 4.08 -0.02
C MET A 101 6.79 3.45 1.30
N TRP A 102 5.49 3.46 1.56
CA TRP A 102 4.84 2.82 2.69
C TRP A 102 4.51 1.37 2.36
N VAL A 103 4.80 0.49 3.27
CA VAL A 103 4.65 -0.97 3.12
C VAL A 103 3.85 -1.51 4.29
N GLY A 104 2.57 -1.80 4.07
CA GLY A 104 1.76 -2.53 5.03
C GLY A 104 2.08 -4.01 5.00
N THR A 105 2.40 -4.60 6.15
CA THR A 105 2.80 -6.00 6.26
C THR A 105 1.82 -6.81 7.11
N TYR A 106 1.75 -8.11 6.84
CA TYR A 106 0.89 -9.01 7.60
C TYR A 106 1.38 -9.15 9.05
N LYS A 107 0.54 -8.79 10.01
CA LYS A 107 0.76 -8.90 11.47
C LYS A 107 2.02 -8.24 12.04
N LYS A 108 2.72 -7.40 11.26
CA LYS A 108 3.93 -6.71 11.71
C LYS A 108 3.87 -5.19 11.50
N GLY A 109 2.67 -4.67 11.20
CA GLY A 109 2.44 -3.25 11.05
C GLY A 109 3.00 -2.69 9.75
N ILE A 110 3.53 -1.49 9.84
CA ILE A 110 3.99 -0.74 8.69
C ILE A 110 5.51 -0.61 8.67
N SER A 111 6.09 -0.78 7.49
CA SER A 111 7.46 -0.40 7.17
C SER A 111 7.42 0.77 6.19
N TYR A 112 8.41 1.64 6.21
CA TYR A 112 8.53 2.71 5.23
C TYR A 112 9.96 2.83 4.73
N PHE A 113 10.11 3.14 3.47
CA PHE A 113 11.38 3.27 2.78
C PHE A 113 11.48 4.63 2.09
N ASN A 114 12.53 5.36 2.38
CA ASN A 114 12.87 6.59 1.69
C ASN A 114 14.34 6.53 1.26
N GLU A 115 14.61 6.74 -0.03
CA GLU A 115 15.98 6.63 -0.58
C GLU A 115 16.94 7.66 0.01
N CYS A 116 16.46 8.86 0.33
CA CYS A 116 17.27 9.90 0.96
C CYS A 116 17.74 9.53 2.38
N ALA A 117 17.02 8.62 3.05
CA ALA A 117 17.31 8.19 4.41
C ALA A 117 18.02 6.82 4.48
N PHE A 118 18.07 6.04 3.38
CA PHE A 118 18.62 4.67 3.30
C PHE A 118 18.17 3.72 4.43
N LYS A 119 16.96 3.91 4.98
CA LYS A 119 16.51 3.18 6.16
C LYS A 119 15.05 2.79 6.00
N PHE A 120 14.71 1.52 6.27
CA PHE A 120 13.36 1.20 6.69
C PHE A 120 13.18 1.71 8.13
N GLY A 121 12.18 2.56 8.32
CA GLY A 121 11.57 2.71 9.61
C GLY A 121 10.43 1.71 9.72
N ALA A 122 10.06 1.31 10.91
CA ALA A 122 8.95 0.40 11.12
C ALA A 122 8.23 0.73 12.42
N GLU A 123 6.91 0.61 12.39
CA GLU A 123 6.07 0.68 13.57
C GLU A 123 5.09 -0.48 13.59
N TYR A 124 4.94 -1.11 14.75
CA TYR A 124 3.94 -2.16 14.93
C TYR A 124 2.57 -1.52 15.16
N MET A 125 1.63 -1.79 14.26
CA MET A 125 0.27 -1.25 14.32
C MET A 125 -0.81 -2.28 14.01
N GLY A 126 -0.47 -3.56 13.86
CA GLY A 126 -1.40 -4.61 13.43
C GLY A 126 -1.38 -4.86 11.92
N ASP A 127 -2.47 -5.36 11.38
CA ASP A 127 -2.61 -5.71 9.96
C ASP A 127 -3.06 -4.47 9.17
N ILE A 128 -2.18 -3.93 8.34
CA ILE A 128 -2.50 -2.79 7.47
C ILE A 128 -3.18 -3.30 6.20
N SER A 129 -4.43 -2.90 5.99
CA SER A 129 -5.24 -3.30 4.85
C SER A 129 -5.23 -2.30 3.70
N CYS A 130 -5.12 -1.01 4.02
CA CYS A 130 -5.06 0.06 3.02
C CYS A 130 -4.30 1.27 3.53
N ILE A 131 -3.77 2.05 2.60
CA ILE A 131 -3.03 3.29 2.83
C ILE A 131 -3.52 4.33 1.82
N GLU A 132 -3.77 5.55 2.28
CA GLU A 132 -4.19 6.69 1.47
C GLU A 132 -3.51 7.97 2.01
N GLU A 133 -3.22 8.94 1.14
CA GLU A 133 -2.69 10.24 1.54
C GLU A 133 -3.71 11.34 1.24
N ASP A 134 -3.86 12.31 2.16
CA ASP A 134 -4.67 13.49 1.92
C ASP A 134 -3.82 14.67 1.40
N LYS A 135 -4.51 15.74 1.01
CA LYS A 135 -3.87 16.95 0.46
C LYS A 135 -3.00 17.70 1.47
N GLU A 136 -3.20 17.45 2.75
CA GLU A 136 -2.45 18.02 3.87
C GLU A 136 -1.19 17.21 4.21
N GLY A 137 -0.94 16.09 3.49
CA GLY A 137 0.20 15.20 3.70
C GLY A 137 0.06 14.27 4.89
N TYR A 138 -1.18 14.02 5.35
CA TYR A 138 -1.44 12.95 6.31
C TYR A 138 -1.65 11.63 5.59
N VAL A 139 -0.99 10.60 6.07
CA VAL A 139 -1.18 9.23 5.62
C VAL A 139 -2.25 8.56 6.47
N TRP A 140 -3.29 8.08 5.84
CA TRP A 140 -4.42 7.39 6.44
C TRP A 140 -4.22 5.89 6.34
N LEU A 141 -4.25 5.20 7.46
CA LEU A 141 -3.98 3.77 7.59
C LEU A 141 -5.25 3.06 8.03
N GLY A 142 -5.75 2.14 7.20
CA GLY A 142 -6.79 1.19 7.60
C GLY A 142 -6.12 -0.02 8.27
N ILE A 143 -6.52 -0.33 9.49
CA ILE A 143 -5.91 -1.36 10.32
C ILE A 143 -7.00 -2.31 10.79
N ASN A 144 -6.87 -3.58 10.48
CA ASN A 144 -7.82 -4.61 10.92
C ASN A 144 -7.89 -4.66 12.44
N ASP A 145 -9.10 -4.78 12.99
CA ASP A 145 -9.40 -4.85 14.41
C ASP A 145 -9.04 -3.58 15.24
N VAL A 146 -8.47 -2.56 14.61
CA VAL A 146 -8.10 -1.29 15.26
C VAL A 146 -8.92 -0.12 14.72
N GLY A 147 -9.18 -0.10 13.41
CA GLY A 147 -9.88 0.99 12.72
C GLY A 147 -8.96 1.83 11.85
N ILE A 148 -9.09 3.14 11.91
CA ILE A 148 -8.31 4.06 11.08
C ILE A 148 -7.40 4.92 11.95
N ILE A 149 -6.13 5.03 11.54
CA ILE A 149 -5.16 5.98 12.08
C ILE A 149 -4.73 6.92 10.97
N TYR A 150 -4.62 8.21 11.25
CA TYR A 150 -3.94 9.15 10.37
C TYR A 150 -2.61 9.61 10.99
N TRP A 151 -1.60 9.72 10.15
CA TRP A 151 -0.23 9.98 10.54
C TRP A 151 0.42 11.00 9.62
N ASN A 152 0.99 12.05 10.20
CA ASN A 152 1.85 12.98 9.47
C ASN A 152 3.31 12.51 9.60
N SER A 153 3.89 12.02 8.52
CA SER A 153 5.24 11.45 8.50
C SER A 153 6.34 12.47 8.77
N VAL A 154 6.08 13.74 8.47
CA VAL A 154 7.05 14.85 8.66
C VAL A 154 7.13 15.27 10.12
N THR A 155 5.98 15.43 10.80
CA THR A 155 5.92 15.87 12.20
C THR A 155 5.92 14.71 13.19
N GLY A 156 5.68 13.48 12.75
CA GLY A 156 5.48 12.31 13.59
C GLY A 156 4.13 12.27 14.31
N ASN A 157 3.27 13.28 14.10
CA ASN A 157 1.97 13.35 14.76
C ASN A 157 1.03 12.29 14.20
N ARG A 158 0.38 11.54 15.09
CA ARG A 158 -0.61 10.52 14.74
C ARG A 158 -1.80 10.54 15.69
N ALA A 159 -2.97 10.18 15.19
CA ALA A 159 -4.17 10.03 15.99
C ALA A 159 -5.13 9.00 15.39
N ALA A 160 -5.94 8.38 16.24
CA ALA A 160 -7.03 7.53 15.82
C ALA A 160 -8.18 8.36 15.22
N PHE A 161 -8.84 7.82 14.22
CA PHE A 161 -10.00 8.44 13.60
C PHE A 161 -11.24 7.53 13.78
N PRO A 162 -12.42 8.08 14.15
CA PRO A 162 -12.60 9.46 14.58
C PRO A 162 -12.05 9.72 16.00
N GLN A 163 -11.75 10.98 16.29
CA GLN A 163 -11.37 11.38 17.63
C GLN A 163 -12.54 11.12 18.61
N LYS A 164 -12.20 10.86 19.88
CA LYS A 164 -13.15 10.55 20.96
C LYS A 164 -14.35 11.50 20.96
N GLY A 165 -15.57 10.95 20.87
CA GLY A 165 -16.83 11.69 20.99
C GLY A 165 -17.76 11.64 19.76
N THR A 166 -17.32 11.06 18.67
CA THR A 166 -18.19 10.72 17.53
C THR A 166 -18.64 9.28 17.67
N ASP A 167 -19.84 8.98 17.14
CA ASP A 167 -20.43 7.63 17.17
C ASP A 167 -19.43 6.56 16.73
N LYS A 168 -19.50 5.40 17.40
CA LYS A 168 -18.63 4.25 17.12
C LYS A 168 -18.50 4.04 15.61
N LEU A 169 -17.41 4.49 15.06
CA LEU A 169 -17.04 4.20 13.70
C LEU A 169 -16.39 2.83 13.72
N ILE A 170 -17.09 1.88 13.17
CA ILE A 170 -16.52 0.71 12.52
C ILE A 170 -15.83 -0.26 13.50
N THR A 171 -16.55 -1.28 13.84
CA THR A 171 -16.03 -2.53 14.40
C THR A 171 -15.54 -3.48 13.31
N ASP A 172 -15.77 -3.13 12.02
CA ASP A 172 -15.52 -4.02 10.89
C ASP A 172 -14.13 -3.79 10.29
N ALA A 173 -13.57 -4.84 9.69
CA ALA A 173 -12.30 -4.76 9.02
C ALA A 173 -12.32 -3.73 7.89
N ILE A 174 -11.43 -2.76 7.94
CA ILE A 174 -11.26 -1.76 6.89
C ILE A 174 -10.64 -2.44 5.67
N VAL A 175 -11.24 -2.25 4.50
CA VAL A 175 -10.76 -2.82 3.24
C VAL A 175 -10.10 -1.75 2.38
N CYS A 176 -10.70 -0.56 2.33
CA CYS A 176 -10.16 0.56 1.56
C CYS A 176 -10.59 1.89 2.17
N ILE A 177 -9.78 2.89 1.93
CA ILE A 177 -10.02 4.30 2.28
C ILE A 177 -9.80 5.12 1.02
N LEU A 178 -10.63 6.15 0.81
CA LEU A 178 -10.47 7.14 -0.24
C LEU A 178 -10.78 8.52 0.31
N LYS A 179 -9.82 9.42 0.24
CA LYS A 179 -10.02 10.85 0.51
C LYS A 179 -10.40 11.54 -0.79
N ALA A 180 -11.69 11.84 -0.95
CA ALA A 180 -12.20 12.48 -2.16
C ALA A 180 -11.74 13.95 -2.27
N SER A 181 -11.71 14.46 -3.49
CA SER A 181 -11.28 15.85 -3.78
C SER A 181 -12.14 16.93 -3.11
N ASP A 182 -13.39 16.59 -2.75
CA ASP A 182 -14.33 17.44 -2.01
C ASP A 182 -14.14 17.38 -0.47
N GLY A 183 -13.10 16.69 -0.02
CA GLY A 183 -12.74 16.55 1.40
C GLY A 183 -13.47 15.44 2.14
N LYS A 184 -14.39 14.74 1.51
CA LYS A 184 -15.09 13.60 2.13
C LYS A 184 -14.20 12.37 2.19
N LEU A 185 -14.33 11.61 3.28
CA LEU A 185 -13.64 10.33 3.43
C LEU A 185 -14.62 9.19 3.17
N TRP A 186 -14.27 8.32 2.24
CA TRP A 186 -15.00 7.11 1.93
C TRP A 186 -14.25 5.91 2.46
N ILE A 187 -14.96 5.02 3.14
CA ILE A 187 -14.38 3.87 3.83
C ILE A 187 -15.17 2.63 3.45
N GLY A 188 -14.52 1.71 2.78
CA GLY A 188 -15.07 0.37 2.51
C GLY A 188 -14.71 -0.59 3.62
N THR A 189 -15.68 -1.38 4.09
CA THR A 189 -15.50 -2.34 5.17
C THR A 189 -15.90 -3.76 4.74
N LEU A 190 -15.31 -4.75 5.40
CA LEU A 190 -15.71 -6.16 5.20
C LEU A 190 -16.93 -6.46 6.09
N GLY A 191 -18.09 -6.52 5.48
CA GLY A 191 -19.35 -6.83 6.15
C GLY A 191 -20.17 -5.63 6.60
N GLY A 192 -19.58 -4.44 6.80
CA GLY A 192 -20.28 -3.22 7.23
C GLY A 192 -20.69 -2.28 6.09
N GLY A 193 -20.39 -2.63 4.84
CA GLY A 193 -20.75 -1.83 3.67
C GLY A 193 -19.81 -0.65 3.42
N LEU A 194 -20.37 0.41 2.83
CA LEU A 194 -19.66 1.65 2.51
C LEU A 194 -20.03 2.75 3.50
N ILE A 195 -19.05 3.45 3.99
CA ILE A 195 -19.21 4.54 4.94
C ILE A 195 -18.67 5.83 4.33
N ARG A 196 -19.43 6.91 4.47
CA ARG A 196 -19.00 8.26 4.14
C ARG A 196 -18.90 9.12 5.40
N TYR A 197 -17.75 9.69 5.61
CA TYR A 197 -17.55 10.71 6.64
C TYR A 197 -17.43 12.10 6.00
N ASP A 198 -18.19 13.05 6.53
CA ASP A 198 -18.24 14.43 6.07
C ASP A 198 -18.40 15.38 7.29
N ASN A 199 -17.35 16.09 7.63
CA ASN A 199 -17.35 17.11 8.70
C ASN A 199 -18.05 16.69 10.01
N GLY A 200 -17.71 15.51 10.54
CA GLY A 200 -18.28 14.97 11.77
C GLY A 200 -19.54 14.12 11.56
N ARG A 201 -20.09 14.06 10.35
CA ARG A 201 -21.24 13.22 9.99
C ARG A 201 -20.80 11.91 9.39
N ILE A 202 -21.33 10.82 9.90
CA ILE A 202 -21.14 9.46 9.39
C ILE A 202 -22.43 8.99 8.72
N ILE A 203 -22.31 8.49 7.50
CA ILE A 203 -23.42 7.94 6.72
C ILE A 203 -23.03 6.56 6.24
N HIS A 204 -23.86 5.57 6.53
CA HIS A 204 -23.72 4.18 6.10
C HIS A 204 -24.58 3.93 4.85
N TYR A 205 -24.04 3.14 3.91
CA TYR A 205 -24.71 2.71 2.67
C TYR A 205 -24.77 1.20 2.58
#